data_4a978ea797d29ec38d0592ec1eb9ba7e
#
_entry.id   4a978ea797d29ec38d0592ec1eb9ba7e
#
_cell.length_a   1.000
_cell.length_b   1.000
_cell.length_c   1.000
_cell.angle_alpha   90.00
_cell.angle_beta   90.00
_cell.angle_gamma   90.00
#
_symmetry.space_group_name_H-M   'P 1'
#
loop_
_entity.id
_entity.type
_entity.pdbx_description
1 polymer ?
#
loop_
_entity_poly.entity_id
_entity_poly.type
_entity_poly.pdbx_seq_one_letter_code
_entity_poly.pdbx_strand_id
1 'polypeptide(L)'
;MKLSLAFISGLLILFAAAEPGRTQAPASSPAAAAQAIEKLHRDALVWDCHNDLAYRVLYEGLDIGNRLPGGQVDIPKMLEGGMDVQVVALFIQNYLYPDKAARQTFQLLEAMTRNIEKNSAAVELARTGTDIERIVAAGKIAMPLAIEGGHAIEDRLDLLRTFHDRGVSSMTLTHNVSHGWADAAAGQVRWHGLNDLGRKVIAEMNALGMVIDVSHVSDETFADVIETTKDPIIFSHSGCRAINPHRRNASDDMLRALAKNGGVIGIVFELNFLSQAYAKATQELRAISRPILQKVPVIEDMDLRIAVEHISEGRDWPLEGRPTIEDLLNHIDHAVKIAGVDHVGLGADMYPRTPSPEGIRGAQDYGNITRGLKRRGYSDDDVKKIMGGNFLRIWRHITDK
;
A
#
# COMPACT_ATOMS: atom_id res chain seq x y z
N MET A 1 87.05 22.73 41.31
CA MET A 1 86.82 21.68 40.35
C MET A 1 85.33 21.69 39.96
N LYS A 2 85.00 22.29 38.82
CA LYS A 2 83.67 22.33 38.26
C LYS A 2 83.74 21.75 36.87
N LEU A 3 83.17 20.59 36.62
CA LEU A 3 82.98 20.02 35.30
C LEU A 3 81.66 20.61 34.66
N SER A 4 81.83 21.20 33.49
CA SER A 4 80.73 21.64 32.61
C SER A 4 80.40 20.51 31.67
N LEU A 5 79.13 20.07 31.67
CA LEU A 5 78.52 19.19 30.65
C LEU A 5 77.94 20.07 29.56
N ALA A 6 78.37 19.87 28.32
CA ALA A 6 77.83 20.48 27.13
C ALA A 6 76.64 19.61 26.62
N PHE A 7 75.48 20.21 26.46
CA PHE A 7 74.28 19.58 25.80
C PHE A 7 74.39 19.82 24.30
N ILE A 8 74.42 18.74 23.51
CA ILE A 8 74.24 18.76 22.07
C ILE A 8 72.77 18.57 21.78
N SER A 9 72.10 19.64 21.28
CA SER A 9 70.76 19.58 20.79
C SER A 9 70.69 19.03 19.36
N GLY A 10 70.28 17.81 19.18
CA GLY A 10 69.98 17.24 17.88
C GLY A 10 68.59 17.70 17.36
N LEU A 11 68.63 18.43 16.23
CA LEU A 11 67.43 18.86 15.53
C LEU A 11 66.87 17.69 14.70
N LEU A 12 65.74 17.07 15.17
CA LEU A 12 65.00 16.08 14.37
C LEU A 12 64.09 16.83 13.39
N ILE A 13 64.42 16.76 12.10
CA ILE A 13 63.53 17.24 11.02
C ILE A 13 62.54 16.11 10.73
N LEU A 14 61.27 16.26 11.19
CA LEU A 14 60.17 15.41 10.77
C LEU A 14 59.74 15.80 9.34
N PHE A 15 60.02 14.92 8.39
CA PHE A 15 59.36 14.97 7.08
C PHE A 15 57.92 14.52 7.25
N ALA A 16 56.97 15.44 7.25
CA ALA A 16 55.54 15.11 7.10
C ALA A 16 55.33 14.68 5.64
N ALA A 17 55.10 13.38 5.42
CA ALA A 17 54.62 12.89 4.14
C ALA A 17 53.19 13.44 3.92
N ALA A 18 53.02 14.32 2.95
CA ALA A 18 51.71 14.76 2.50
C ALA A 18 50.99 13.56 1.87
N GLU A 19 49.89 13.12 2.48
CA GLU A 19 48.96 12.15 1.86
C GLU A 19 48.42 12.76 0.55
N PRO A 20 48.35 11.98 -0.55
CA PRO A 20 47.78 12.46 -1.78
C PRO A 20 46.29 12.78 -1.52
N GLY A 21 45.92 14.04 -1.68
CA GLY A 21 44.58 14.54 -1.49
C GLY A 21 43.59 13.66 -2.23
N ARG A 22 42.61 13.09 -1.49
CA ARG A 22 41.40 12.54 -2.07
C ARG A 22 40.73 13.69 -2.84
N THR A 23 40.87 13.67 -4.16
CA THR A 23 40.04 14.50 -5.03
C THR A 23 38.59 14.11 -4.78
N GLN A 24 37.84 14.92 -4.01
CA GLN A 24 36.38 14.83 -3.98
C GLN A 24 35.90 15.01 -5.42
N ALA A 25 35.18 14.03 -5.93
CA ALA A 25 34.47 14.16 -7.19
C ALA A 25 33.65 15.47 -7.16
N PRO A 26 33.64 16.27 -8.24
CA PRO A 26 32.86 17.50 -8.25
C PRO A 26 31.42 17.22 -7.93
N ALA A 27 30.84 17.95 -6.98
CA ALA A 27 29.42 17.85 -6.64
C ALA A 27 28.61 18.06 -7.92
N SER A 28 27.72 17.10 -8.23
CA SER A 28 26.85 17.20 -9.40
C SER A 28 26.02 18.49 -9.34
N SER A 29 25.82 19.14 -10.49
CA SER A 29 24.95 20.32 -10.53
C SER A 29 23.53 19.97 -10.07
N PRO A 30 22.76 20.90 -9.48
CA PRO A 30 21.38 20.64 -9.07
C PRO A 30 20.52 20.04 -10.20
N ALA A 31 20.73 20.45 -11.44
CA ALA A 31 20.06 19.91 -12.61
C ALA A 31 20.45 18.44 -12.89
N ALA A 32 21.74 18.11 -12.79
CA ALA A 32 22.22 16.73 -12.96
C ALA A 32 21.69 15.81 -11.84
N ALA A 33 21.63 16.29 -10.60
CA ALA A 33 21.05 15.55 -9.49
C ALA A 33 19.56 15.30 -9.70
N ALA A 34 18.79 16.29 -10.17
CA ALA A 34 17.38 16.10 -10.50
C ALA A 34 17.17 15.07 -11.62
N GLN A 35 17.96 15.14 -12.70
CA GLN A 35 17.91 14.17 -13.80
C GLN A 35 18.26 12.74 -13.32
N ALA A 36 19.21 12.59 -12.41
CA ALA A 36 19.57 11.29 -11.83
C ALA A 36 18.38 10.69 -11.03
N ILE A 37 17.66 11.52 -10.26
CA ILE A 37 16.48 11.08 -9.51
C ILE A 37 15.34 10.67 -10.46
N GLU A 38 15.08 11.44 -11.51
CA GLU A 38 14.09 11.11 -12.52
C GLU A 38 14.44 9.80 -13.26
N LYS A 39 15.73 9.57 -13.54
CA LYS A 39 16.20 8.30 -14.10
C LYS A 39 15.98 7.16 -13.11
N LEU A 40 16.35 7.34 -11.84
CA LEU A 40 16.14 6.35 -10.79
C LEU A 40 14.66 5.95 -10.68
N HIS A 41 13.75 6.93 -10.73
CA HIS A 41 12.32 6.68 -10.68
C HIS A 41 11.83 5.82 -11.86
N ARG A 42 12.31 6.13 -13.08
CA ARG A 42 11.98 5.32 -14.28
C ARG A 42 12.62 3.93 -14.30
N ASP A 43 13.77 3.76 -13.64
CA ASP A 43 14.48 2.48 -13.56
C ASP A 43 13.96 1.61 -12.38
N ALA A 44 13.21 2.19 -11.46
CA ALA A 44 12.57 1.47 -10.37
C ALA A 44 11.26 0.84 -10.83
N LEU A 45 10.93 -0.34 -10.32
CA LEU A 45 9.58 -0.88 -10.43
C LEU A 45 8.66 -0.05 -9.53
N VAL A 46 7.74 0.71 -10.10
CA VAL A 46 6.78 1.54 -9.34
C VAL A 46 5.50 0.77 -9.11
N TRP A 47 5.21 0.49 -7.86
CA TRP A 47 4.10 -0.36 -7.42
C TRP A 47 3.20 0.36 -6.43
N ASP A 48 1.90 0.32 -6.67
CA ASP A 48 0.88 0.63 -5.68
C ASP A 48 0.11 -0.63 -5.31
N CYS A 49 0.06 -0.96 -4.01
CA CYS A 49 -0.50 -2.22 -3.53
C CYS A 49 -2.01 -2.16 -3.27
N HIS A 50 -2.66 -0.99 -3.39
CA HIS A 50 -4.10 -0.87 -3.12
C HIS A 50 -4.74 0.38 -3.69
N ASN A 51 -5.81 0.22 -4.50
CA ASN A 51 -6.76 1.29 -4.83
C ASN A 51 -8.15 0.72 -5.16
N ASP A 52 -9.18 1.58 -5.04
CA ASP A 52 -10.59 1.24 -5.22
C ASP A 52 -11.16 1.61 -6.60
N LEU A 53 -10.33 1.59 -7.63
CA LEU A 53 -10.71 1.95 -9.00
C LEU A 53 -11.90 1.13 -9.52
N ALA A 54 -12.03 -0.13 -9.09
CA ALA A 54 -13.09 -1.04 -9.53
C ALA A 54 -14.51 -0.50 -9.27
N TYR A 55 -14.71 0.27 -8.20
CA TYR A 55 -15.99 0.91 -7.89
C TYR A 55 -16.41 1.91 -8.98
N ARG A 56 -15.47 2.73 -9.45
CA ARG A 56 -15.74 3.71 -10.50
C ARG A 56 -16.07 3.02 -11.83
N VAL A 57 -15.37 1.92 -12.10
CA VAL A 57 -15.64 1.12 -13.30
C VAL A 57 -17.04 0.54 -13.25
N LEU A 58 -17.44 -0.07 -12.12
CA LEU A 58 -18.75 -0.72 -11.99
C LEU A 58 -19.91 0.28 -11.89
N TYR A 59 -19.83 1.24 -10.96
CA TYR A 59 -20.97 2.08 -10.59
C TYR A 59 -21.06 3.41 -11.34
N GLU A 60 -19.94 3.91 -11.88
CA GLU A 60 -19.93 5.10 -12.74
C GLU A 60 -19.83 4.73 -14.24
N GLY A 61 -19.60 3.46 -14.57
CA GLY A 61 -19.46 2.99 -15.95
C GLY A 61 -18.22 3.54 -16.66
N LEU A 62 -17.16 3.88 -15.91
CA LEU A 62 -16.00 4.58 -16.45
C LEU A 62 -15.04 3.63 -17.16
N ASP A 63 -14.35 4.19 -18.15
CA ASP A 63 -13.26 3.56 -18.86
C ASP A 63 -11.92 4.10 -18.34
N ILE A 64 -11.12 3.22 -17.74
CA ILE A 64 -9.81 3.59 -17.17
C ILE A 64 -8.80 4.05 -18.22
N GLY A 65 -9.03 3.77 -19.50
CA GLY A 65 -8.23 4.28 -20.62
C GLY A 65 -8.31 5.79 -20.79
N ASN A 66 -9.35 6.42 -20.26
CA ASN A 66 -9.53 7.86 -20.31
C ASN A 66 -9.00 8.54 -19.05
N ARG A 67 -8.59 9.82 -19.18
CA ARG A 67 -8.33 10.64 -17.99
C ARG A 67 -9.63 10.92 -17.26
N LEU A 68 -9.76 10.37 -16.07
CA LEU A 68 -10.99 10.44 -15.29
C LEU A 68 -11.08 11.74 -14.51
N PRO A 69 -12.20 12.48 -14.59
CA PRO A 69 -12.41 13.67 -13.78
C PRO A 69 -12.62 13.29 -12.32
N GLY A 70 -12.06 14.08 -11.39
CA GLY A 70 -12.24 13.91 -9.95
C GLY A 70 -11.70 12.61 -9.35
N GLY A 71 -10.93 11.82 -10.12
CA GLY A 71 -10.28 10.60 -9.63
C GLY A 71 -8.76 10.73 -9.56
N GLN A 72 -8.15 9.87 -8.78
CA GLN A 72 -6.72 9.87 -8.51
C GLN A 72 -5.97 8.87 -9.41
N VAL A 73 -6.66 7.84 -9.93
CA VAL A 73 -6.08 6.75 -10.70
C VAL A 73 -6.84 6.56 -12.01
N ASP A 74 -6.11 6.49 -13.09
CA ASP A 74 -6.50 6.09 -14.44
C ASP A 74 -5.21 5.79 -15.25
N ILE A 75 -5.32 5.14 -16.39
CA ILE A 75 -4.15 4.76 -17.21
C ILE A 75 -3.28 5.97 -17.56
N PRO A 76 -3.82 7.11 -18.06
CA PRO A 76 -3.01 8.30 -18.33
C PRO A 76 -2.22 8.78 -17.10
N LYS A 77 -2.82 8.81 -15.90
CA LYS A 77 -2.14 9.24 -14.67
C LYS A 77 -1.10 8.23 -14.22
N MET A 78 -1.38 6.93 -14.33
CA MET A 78 -0.41 5.87 -14.00
C MET A 78 0.82 5.96 -14.90
N LEU A 79 0.65 6.14 -16.20
CA LEU A 79 1.75 6.31 -17.17
C LEU A 79 2.56 7.58 -16.88
N GLU A 80 1.91 8.70 -16.56
CA GLU A 80 2.59 9.95 -16.17
C GLU A 80 3.42 9.78 -14.90
N GLY A 81 2.92 9.00 -13.94
CA GLY A 81 3.61 8.69 -12.68
C GLY A 81 4.64 7.58 -12.78
N GLY A 82 4.86 7.00 -13.97
CA GLY A 82 5.80 5.91 -14.17
C GLY A 82 5.41 4.62 -13.45
N MET A 83 4.10 4.40 -13.23
CA MET A 83 3.61 3.22 -12.51
C MET A 83 3.67 1.98 -13.38
N ASP A 84 4.24 0.90 -12.84
CA ASP A 84 4.38 -0.39 -13.49
C ASP A 84 3.37 -1.42 -13.00
N VAL A 85 2.96 -1.30 -11.73
CA VAL A 85 2.03 -2.26 -11.10
C VAL A 85 1.00 -1.51 -10.26
N GLN A 86 -0.27 -1.80 -10.52
CA GLN A 86 -1.39 -1.31 -9.72
C GLN A 86 -2.26 -2.46 -9.26
N VAL A 87 -2.23 -2.78 -7.97
CA VAL A 87 -3.18 -3.73 -7.39
C VAL A 87 -4.54 -3.05 -7.26
N VAL A 88 -5.58 -3.66 -7.84
CA VAL A 88 -6.93 -3.13 -7.80
C VAL A 88 -7.78 -3.90 -6.81
N ALA A 89 -8.31 -3.19 -5.82
CA ALA A 89 -9.19 -3.75 -4.82
C ALA A 89 -10.59 -3.98 -5.38
N LEU A 90 -11.11 -5.17 -5.16
CA LEU A 90 -12.52 -5.50 -5.28
C LEU A 90 -13.12 -5.33 -3.87
N PHE A 91 -13.40 -4.07 -3.51
CA PHE A 91 -13.96 -3.72 -2.22
C PHE A 91 -15.43 -4.13 -2.12
N ILE A 92 -15.80 -4.85 -1.07
CA ILE A 92 -17.15 -5.35 -0.87
C ILE A 92 -17.83 -4.64 0.31
N GLN A 93 -19.05 -4.16 0.08
CA GLN A 93 -19.83 -3.51 1.13
C GLN A 93 -20.20 -4.50 2.25
N ASN A 94 -19.84 -4.14 3.48
CA ASN A 94 -19.98 -5.00 4.66
C ASN A 94 -21.43 -5.48 4.92
N TYR A 95 -22.42 -4.64 4.60
CA TYR A 95 -23.83 -4.97 4.83
C TYR A 95 -24.42 -5.98 3.82
N LEU A 96 -23.64 -6.37 2.80
CA LEU A 96 -24.03 -7.41 1.85
C LEU A 96 -23.79 -8.83 2.38
N TYR A 97 -22.97 -8.97 3.42
CA TYR A 97 -22.76 -10.24 4.10
C TYR A 97 -23.98 -10.59 4.98
N PRO A 98 -24.43 -11.87 5.06
CA PRO A 98 -23.75 -13.03 4.47
C PRO A 98 -24.22 -13.45 3.05
N ASP A 99 -25.25 -12.84 2.47
CA ASP A 99 -25.98 -13.46 1.34
C ASP A 99 -25.70 -12.83 -0.04
N LYS A 100 -25.06 -11.66 -0.10
CA LYS A 100 -24.90 -10.86 -1.34
C LYS A 100 -23.47 -10.38 -1.61
N ALA A 101 -22.53 -10.69 -0.72
CA ALA A 101 -21.16 -10.26 -0.83
C ALA A 101 -20.45 -10.88 -2.04
N ALA A 102 -20.61 -12.19 -2.25
CA ALA A 102 -20.06 -12.88 -3.40
C ALA A 102 -20.60 -12.33 -4.74
N ARG A 103 -21.89 -11.97 -4.80
CA ARG A 103 -22.49 -11.35 -5.99
C ARG A 103 -21.78 -10.03 -6.35
N GLN A 104 -21.59 -9.14 -5.39
CA GLN A 104 -20.88 -7.88 -5.63
C GLN A 104 -19.44 -8.12 -6.05
N THR A 105 -18.76 -9.09 -5.43
CA THR A 105 -17.39 -9.46 -5.79
C THR A 105 -17.31 -9.89 -7.26
N PHE A 106 -18.23 -10.73 -7.75
CA PHE A 106 -18.28 -11.12 -9.16
C PHE A 106 -18.59 -9.95 -10.08
N GLN A 107 -19.45 -9.01 -9.69
CA GLN A 107 -19.75 -7.81 -10.49
C GLN A 107 -18.51 -6.92 -10.65
N LEU A 108 -17.78 -6.66 -9.55
CA LEU A 108 -16.54 -5.87 -9.58
C LEU A 108 -15.45 -6.56 -10.41
N LEU A 109 -15.26 -7.87 -10.20
CA LEU A 109 -14.31 -8.70 -10.93
C LEU A 109 -14.57 -8.65 -12.44
N GLU A 110 -15.80 -8.88 -12.86
CA GLU A 110 -16.20 -8.89 -14.27
C GLU A 110 -16.04 -7.50 -14.90
N ALA A 111 -16.50 -6.44 -14.20
CA ALA A 111 -16.38 -5.07 -14.70
C ALA A 111 -14.91 -4.68 -14.88
N MET A 112 -14.06 -5.04 -13.93
CA MET A 112 -12.63 -4.71 -13.98
C MET A 112 -11.90 -5.51 -15.05
N THR A 113 -12.18 -6.82 -15.16
CA THR A 113 -11.58 -7.68 -16.19
C THR A 113 -11.90 -7.16 -17.60
N ARG A 114 -13.17 -6.85 -17.89
CA ARG A 114 -13.55 -6.26 -19.17
C ARG A 114 -12.87 -4.92 -19.45
N ASN A 115 -12.68 -4.11 -18.42
CA ASN A 115 -12.04 -2.80 -18.58
C ASN A 115 -10.53 -2.95 -18.86
N ILE A 116 -9.86 -3.91 -18.22
CA ILE A 116 -8.47 -4.28 -18.52
C ILE A 116 -8.35 -4.81 -19.95
N GLU A 117 -9.20 -5.74 -20.36
CA GLU A 117 -9.23 -6.29 -21.72
C GLU A 117 -9.43 -5.20 -22.78
N LYS A 118 -10.36 -4.28 -22.56
CA LYS A 118 -10.61 -3.13 -23.45
C LYS A 118 -9.38 -2.25 -23.63
N ASN A 119 -8.55 -2.13 -22.60
CA ASN A 119 -7.36 -1.29 -22.57
C ASN A 119 -6.05 -2.11 -22.67
N SER A 120 -6.11 -3.31 -23.26
CA SER A 120 -5.02 -4.29 -23.31
C SER A 120 -3.73 -3.81 -24.00
N ALA A 121 -3.79 -2.70 -24.74
CA ALA A 121 -2.59 -2.05 -25.27
C ALA A 121 -1.70 -1.43 -24.17
N ALA A 122 -2.28 -0.98 -23.05
CA ALA A 122 -1.58 -0.27 -21.97
C ALA A 122 -1.52 -1.05 -20.67
N VAL A 123 -2.47 -1.92 -20.39
CA VAL A 123 -2.59 -2.67 -19.13
C VAL A 123 -2.86 -4.15 -19.39
N GLU A 124 -2.53 -5.02 -18.43
CA GLU A 124 -2.83 -6.45 -18.53
C GLU A 124 -3.08 -7.03 -17.14
N LEU A 125 -4.03 -7.97 -17.03
CA LEU A 125 -4.29 -8.70 -15.79
C LEU A 125 -3.06 -9.56 -15.44
N ALA A 126 -2.52 -9.36 -14.24
CA ALA A 126 -1.43 -10.16 -13.70
C ALA A 126 -1.95 -11.08 -12.59
N ARG A 127 -1.60 -12.36 -12.65
CA ARG A 127 -1.96 -13.36 -11.63
C ARG A 127 -0.78 -13.73 -10.76
N THR A 128 0.41 -13.74 -11.35
CA THR A 128 1.65 -14.23 -10.73
C THR A 128 2.75 -13.17 -10.79
N GLY A 129 3.82 -13.38 -10.00
CA GLY A 129 5.02 -12.56 -10.09
C GLY A 129 5.68 -12.61 -11.47
N THR A 130 5.71 -13.80 -12.09
CA THR A 130 6.17 -13.99 -13.46
C THR A 130 5.33 -13.22 -14.49
N ASP A 131 3.99 -13.17 -14.33
CA ASP A 131 3.12 -12.32 -15.15
C ASP A 131 3.49 -10.86 -15.04
N ILE A 132 3.70 -10.37 -13.81
CA ILE A 132 4.05 -8.97 -13.54
C ILE A 132 5.34 -8.60 -14.29
N GLU A 133 6.40 -9.40 -14.14
CA GLU A 133 7.67 -9.14 -14.83
C GLU A 133 7.52 -9.14 -16.35
N ARG A 134 6.77 -10.10 -16.90
CA ARG A 134 6.51 -10.21 -18.34
C ARG A 134 5.74 -8.99 -18.87
N ILE A 135 4.70 -8.56 -18.14
CA ILE A 135 3.84 -7.45 -18.53
C ILE A 135 4.62 -6.13 -18.51
N VAL A 136 5.38 -5.89 -17.43
CA VAL A 136 6.22 -4.70 -17.28
C VAL A 136 7.32 -4.67 -18.34
N ALA A 137 7.97 -5.81 -18.63
CA ALA A 137 8.97 -5.91 -19.69
C ALA A 137 8.38 -5.61 -21.08
N ALA A 138 7.08 -5.83 -21.28
CA ALA A 138 6.37 -5.44 -22.50
C ALA A 138 5.95 -3.95 -22.54
N GLY A 139 6.30 -3.15 -21.52
CA GLY A 139 5.97 -1.73 -21.42
C GLY A 139 4.50 -1.46 -21.04
N LYS A 140 3.83 -2.43 -20.41
CA LYS A 140 2.46 -2.30 -19.93
C LYS A 140 2.42 -2.25 -18.41
N ILE A 141 1.32 -1.74 -17.87
CA ILE A 141 1.05 -1.76 -16.43
C ILE A 141 0.41 -3.12 -16.07
N ALA A 142 1.00 -3.82 -15.12
CA ALA A 142 0.44 -5.03 -14.55
C ALA A 142 -0.67 -4.69 -13.55
N MET A 143 -1.81 -5.34 -13.64
CA MET A 143 -2.97 -5.10 -12.76
C MET A 143 -3.37 -6.39 -12.03
N PRO A 144 -2.76 -6.72 -10.89
CA PRO A 144 -3.26 -7.77 -10.02
C PRO A 144 -4.61 -7.37 -9.40
N LEU A 145 -5.54 -8.33 -9.25
CA LEU A 145 -6.81 -8.10 -8.57
C LEU A 145 -6.77 -8.67 -7.16
N ALA A 146 -7.26 -7.90 -6.20
CA ALA A 146 -7.32 -8.23 -4.79
C ALA A 146 -8.76 -8.14 -4.27
N ILE A 147 -9.24 -9.12 -3.52
CA ILE A 147 -10.49 -8.97 -2.76
C ILE A 147 -10.19 -8.14 -1.52
N GLU A 148 -11.01 -7.11 -1.23
CA GLU A 148 -10.95 -6.38 0.02
C GLU A 148 -12.16 -6.71 0.90
N GLY A 149 -11.89 -7.59 1.86
CA GLY A 149 -12.86 -8.10 2.83
C GLY A 149 -13.23 -9.56 2.59
N GLY A 150 -12.69 -10.45 3.44
CA GLY A 150 -12.90 -11.90 3.36
C GLY A 150 -14.35 -12.36 3.53
N HIS A 151 -15.28 -11.47 3.92
CA HIS A 151 -16.72 -11.73 3.85
C HIS A 151 -17.22 -11.96 2.42
N ALA A 152 -16.43 -11.61 1.41
CA ALA A 152 -16.68 -11.91 -0.01
C ALA A 152 -16.89 -13.40 -0.28
N ILE A 153 -16.23 -14.27 0.49
CA ILE A 153 -16.36 -15.73 0.30
C ILE A 153 -17.58 -16.33 0.99
N GLU A 154 -18.40 -15.53 1.71
CA GLU A 154 -19.63 -15.99 2.39
C GLU A 154 -19.39 -17.28 3.19
N ASP A 155 -18.28 -17.35 3.95
CA ASP A 155 -17.83 -18.47 4.78
C ASP A 155 -17.60 -19.78 4.02
N ARG A 156 -17.31 -19.71 2.70
CA ARG A 156 -17.22 -20.85 1.78
C ARG A 156 -15.87 -20.90 1.07
N LEU A 157 -15.10 -21.98 1.29
CA LEU A 157 -13.81 -22.19 0.63
C LEU A 157 -13.91 -22.42 -0.89
N ASP A 158 -15.02 -22.94 -1.38
CA ASP A 158 -15.24 -23.11 -2.82
C ASP A 158 -15.39 -21.77 -3.55
N LEU A 159 -15.94 -20.73 -2.89
CA LEU A 159 -15.93 -19.37 -3.44
C LEU A 159 -14.52 -18.78 -3.46
N LEU A 160 -13.69 -19.01 -2.43
CA LEU A 160 -12.29 -18.59 -2.45
C LEU A 160 -11.55 -19.17 -3.65
N ARG A 161 -11.67 -20.49 -3.90
CA ARG A 161 -11.09 -21.16 -5.08
C ARG A 161 -11.62 -20.56 -6.38
N THR A 162 -12.92 -20.32 -6.46
CA THR A 162 -13.55 -19.74 -7.66
C THR A 162 -12.99 -18.35 -7.97
N PHE A 163 -12.78 -17.50 -6.97
CA PHE A 163 -12.18 -16.18 -7.18
C PHE A 163 -10.72 -16.29 -7.61
N HIS A 164 -9.95 -17.18 -7.00
CA HIS A 164 -8.57 -17.46 -7.42
C HIS A 164 -8.52 -17.93 -8.89
N ASP A 165 -9.35 -18.90 -9.28
CA ASP A 165 -9.42 -19.42 -10.66
C ASP A 165 -9.79 -18.32 -11.67
N ARG A 166 -10.54 -17.29 -11.21
CA ARG A 166 -10.91 -16.11 -12.01
C ARG A 166 -9.83 -15.02 -12.03
N GLY A 167 -8.68 -15.23 -11.35
CA GLY A 167 -7.51 -14.35 -11.42
C GLY A 167 -7.33 -13.40 -10.25
N VAL A 168 -8.06 -13.60 -9.15
CA VAL A 168 -7.76 -12.90 -7.89
C VAL A 168 -6.49 -13.46 -7.29
N SER A 169 -5.48 -12.63 -7.04
CA SER A 169 -4.16 -13.05 -6.54
C SER A 169 -3.95 -12.78 -5.06
N SER A 170 -4.80 -11.96 -4.42
CA SER A 170 -4.71 -11.67 -2.99
C SER A 170 -6.07 -11.41 -2.37
N MET A 171 -6.15 -11.52 -1.03
CA MET A 171 -7.36 -11.17 -0.28
C MET A 171 -7.00 -10.54 1.07
N THR A 172 -7.58 -9.36 1.33
CA THR A 172 -7.62 -8.75 2.66
C THR A 172 -8.64 -9.49 3.50
N LEU A 173 -8.20 -10.06 4.63
CA LEU A 173 -9.00 -11.01 5.41
C LEU A 173 -10.27 -10.41 6.02
N THR A 174 -10.26 -9.12 6.34
CA THR A 174 -11.44 -8.36 6.82
C THR A 174 -11.48 -7.00 6.17
N HIS A 175 -12.64 -6.34 6.22
CA HIS A 175 -12.72 -4.89 6.07
C HIS A 175 -13.06 -4.25 7.43
N ASN A 176 -14.02 -3.35 7.54
CA ASN A 176 -14.33 -2.62 8.77
C ASN A 176 -15.26 -3.35 9.75
N VAL A 177 -15.67 -4.58 9.44
CA VAL A 177 -16.53 -5.40 10.31
C VAL A 177 -15.96 -6.80 10.49
N SER A 178 -16.12 -7.34 11.69
CA SER A 178 -15.87 -8.76 11.97
C SER A 178 -16.99 -9.61 11.36
N HIS A 179 -16.63 -10.74 10.76
CA HIS A 179 -17.57 -11.61 10.05
C HIS A 179 -17.48 -13.07 10.54
N GLY A 180 -17.87 -14.05 9.72
CA GLY A 180 -18.03 -15.43 10.14
C GLY A 180 -16.79 -16.15 10.66
N TRP A 181 -15.57 -15.63 10.41
CA TRP A 181 -14.35 -16.35 10.75
C TRP A 181 -13.14 -15.51 11.18
N ALA A 182 -13.21 -14.16 11.13
CA ALA A 182 -12.12 -13.26 11.52
C ALA A 182 -12.63 -11.96 12.16
N ASP A 183 -11.87 -11.40 13.08
CA ASP A 183 -12.13 -10.11 13.70
C ASP A 183 -11.39 -8.98 13.00
N ALA A 184 -12.11 -7.87 12.75
CA ALA A 184 -11.60 -6.65 12.14
C ALA A 184 -11.18 -5.63 13.21
N ALA A 185 -10.16 -4.81 12.90
CA ALA A 185 -9.70 -3.72 13.76
C ALA A 185 -10.80 -2.70 14.12
N ALA A 186 -11.73 -2.46 13.20
CA ALA A 186 -12.87 -1.56 13.40
C ALA A 186 -14.15 -2.28 13.84
N GLY A 187 -14.19 -3.62 13.76
CA GLY A 187 -15.34 -4.45 14.05
C GLY A 187 -15.56 -4.70 15.54
N GLN A 188 -16.67 -5.37 15.84
CA GLN A 188 -16.90 -5.93 17.16
C GLN A 188 -16.10 -7.24 17.31
N VAL A 189 -15.52 -7.46 18.49
CA VAL A 189 -14.84 -8.72 18.80
C VAL A 189 -15.86 -9.86 18.81
N ARG A 190 -15.61 -10.91 18.03
CA ARG A 190 -16.46 -12.10 17.91
C ARG A 190 -15.71 -13.39 18.25
N TRP A 191 -14.45 -13.48 17.83
CA TRP A 191 -13.66 -14.71 17.87
C TRP A 191 -12.37 -14.56 18.68
N HIS A 192 -11.99 -13.33 19.09
CA HIS A 192 -10.68 -13.00 19.63
C HIS A 192 -9.56 -13.41 18.67
N GLY A 193 -9.74 -13.13 17.38
CA GLY A 193 -8.81 -13.47 16.31
C GLY A 193 -9.47 -14.25 15.17
N LEU A 194 -8.89 -15.39 14.78
CA LEU A 194 -9.44 -16.35 13.83
C LEU A 194 -10.16 -17.49 14.55
N ASN A 195 -11.31 -17.91 14.03
CA ASN A 195 -11.87 -19.21 14.42
C ASN A 195 -11.33 -20.36 13.53
N ASP A 196 -11.86 -21.58 13.70
CA ASP A 196 -11.43 -22.77 12.94
C ASP A 196 -11.60 -22.61 11.42
N LEU A 197 -12.63 -21.90 10.96
CA LEU A 197 -12.82 -21.62 9.55
C LEU A 197 -11.77 -20.63 9.04
N GLY A 198 -11.47 -19.58 9.83
CA GLY A 198 -10.43 -18.62 9.50
C GLY A 198 -9.06 -19.29 9.30
N ARG A 199 -8.68 -20.21 10.20
CA ARG A 199 -7.44 -20.99 10.04
C ARG A 199 -7.44 -21.87 8.77
N LYS A 200 -8.60 -22.43 8.39
CA LYS A 200 -8.75 -23.17 7.12
C LYS A 200 -8.64 -22.23 5.91
N VAL A 201 -9.16 -21.00 5.99
CA VAL A 201 -9.00 -20.01 4.91
C VAL A 201 -7.53 -19.66 4.72
N ILE A 202 -6.76 -19.42 5.80
CA ILE A 202 -5.32 -19.16 5.71
C ILE A 202 -4.58 -20.36 5.05
N ALA A 203 -4.88 -21.57 5.48
CA ALA A 203 -4.28 -22.78 4.90
C ALA A 203 -4.61 -22.96 3.42
N GLU A 204 -5.85 -22.66 3.02
CA GLU A 204 -6.30 -22.71 1.63
C GLU A 204 -5.62 -21.63 0.77
N MET A 205 -5.50 -20.39 1.27
CA MET A 205 -4.78 -19.34 0.56
C MET A 205 -3.31 -19.70 0.33
N ASN A 206 -2.63 -20.27 1.34
CA ASN A 206 -1.26 -20.78 1.16
C ASN A 206 -1.18 -21.91 0.11
N ALA A 207 -2.18 -22.81 0.07
CA ALA A 207 -2.21 -23.91 -0.90
C ALA A 207 -2.46 -23.42 -2.34
N LEU A 208 -3.29 -22.38 -2.50
CA LEU A 208 -3.61 -21.76 -3.79
C LEU A 208 -2.51 -20.82 -4.30
N GLY A 209 -1.54 -20.43 -3.47
CA GLY A 209 -0.59 -19.39 -3.83
C GLY A 209 -1.23 -17.98 -3.86
N MET A 210 -2.20 -17.73 -2.98
CA MET A 210 -2.82 -16.41 -2.81
C MET A 210 -2.11 -15.61 -1.72
N VAL A 211 -1.85 -14.34 -2.00
CA VAL A 211 -1.23 -13.41 -1.04
C VAL A 211 -2.23 -13.07 0.07
N ILE A 212 -1.83 -13.30 1.32
CA ILE A 212 -2.63 -12.98 2.51
C ILE A 212 -2.36 -11.53 2.90
N ASP A 213 -3.41 -10.70 2.88
CA ASP A 213 -3.35 -9.31 3.30
C ASP A 213 -4.04 -9.14 4.66
N VAL A 214 -3.29 -8.62 5.63
CA VAL A 214 -3.73 -8.36 7.01
C VAL A 214 -4.04 -6.88 7.27
N SER A 215 -4.18 -6.06 6.23
CA SER A 215 -4.82 -4.75 6.40
C SER A 215 -6.22 -4.95 6.98
N HIS A 216 -6.70 -4.04 7.82
CA HIS A 216 -8.01 -4.09 8.49
C HIS A 216 -8.22 -5.12 9.60
N VAL A 217 -7.37 -6.13 9.76
CA VAL A 217 -7.58 -7.16 10.80
C VAL A 217 -7.32 -6.62 12.22
N SER A 218 -7.95 -7.24 13.22
CA SER A 218 -7.61 -6.95 14.63
C SER A 218 -6.19 -7.42 14.98
N ASP A 219 -5.65 -6.91 16.08
CA ASP A 219 -4.30 -7.31 16.54
C ASP A 219 -4.24 -8.82 16.85
N GLU A 220 -5.31 -9.38 17.38
CA GLU A 220 -5.45 -10.82 17.66
C GLU A 220 -5.52 -11.63 16.36
N THR A 221 -6.29 -11.16 15.37
CA THR A 221 -6.33 -11.81 14.06
C THR A 221 -4.97 -11.79 13.39
N PHE A 222 -4.22 -10.68 13.46
CA PHE A 222 -2.85 -10.62 12.96
C PHE A 222 -1.95 -11.67 13.62
N ALA A 223 -2.00 -11.80 14.97
CA ALA A 223 -1.22 -12.78 15.70
C ALA A 223 -1.56 -14.21 15.26
N ASP A 224 -2.83 -14.55 15.15
CA ASP A 224 -3.30 -15.86 14.68
C ASP A 224 -2.85 -16.16 13.24
N VAL A 225 -2.86 -15.14 12.36
CA VAL A 225 -2.36 -15.30 10.97
C VAL A 225 -0.87 -15.59 10.97
N ILE A 226 -0.06 -14.87 11.73
CA ILE A 226 1.39 -15.12 11.86
C ILE A 226 1.67 -16.54 12.35
N GLU A 227 0.85 -17.07 13.28
CA GLU A 227 1.01 -18.45 13.77
C GLU A 227 0.57 -19.51 12.76
N THR A 228 -0.39 -19.19 11.91
CA THR A 228 -1.05 -20.16 11.00
C THR A 228 -0.41 -20.21 9.62
N THR A 229 0.04 -19.07 9.10
CA THR A 229 0.57 -18.97 7.73
C THR A 229 1.93 -19.65 7.59
N LYS A 230 2.17 -20.19 6.39
CA LYS A 230 3.49 -20.73 5.97
C LYS A 230 4.23 -19.77 5.04
N ASP A 231 3.52 -18.79 4.49
CA ASP A 231 4.05 -17.84 3.53
C ASP A 231 4.17 -16.44 4.15
N PRO A 232 5.01 -15.57 3.59
CA PRO A 232 5.00 -14.16 3.94
C PRO A 232 3.63 -13.53 3.74
N ILE A 233 3.27 -12.58 4.60
CA ILE A 233 2.01 -11.83 4.52
C ILE A 233 2.28 -10.36 4.19
N ILE A 234 1.25 -9.63 3.82
CA ILE A 234 1.35 -8.19 3.60
C ILE A 234 0.34 -7.40 4.45
N PHE A 235 0.70 -6.16 4.75
CA PHE A 235 -0.28 -5.11 4.87
C PHE A 235 -0.30 -4.40 3.52
N SER A 236 -1.38 -4.51 2.77
CA SER A 236 -1.47 -3.83 1.47
C SER A 236 -1.50 -2.31 1.65
N HIS A 237 -2.18 -1.81 2.71
CA HIS A 237 -2.35 -0.39 3.03
C HIS A 237 -2.54 -0.18 4.54
N SER A 238 -1.49 0.24 5.23
CA SER A 238 -1.52 0.58 6.67
C SER A 238 -0.45 1.62 7.02
N GLY A 239 -0.64 2.33 8.12
CA GLY A 239 0.36 3.26 8.65
C GLY A 239 1.08 2.67 9.87
N CYS A 240 1.86 3.52 10.58
CA CYS A 240 2.57 3.18 11.80
C CYS A 240 1.83 3.73 13.02
N ARG A 241 1.44 2.86 13.95
CA ARG A 241 0.67 3.22 15.15
C ARG A 241 1.46 4.12 16.12
N ALA A 242 2.78 4.00 16.11
CA ALA A 242 3.65 4.86 16.91
C ALA A 242 3.63 6.33 16.48
N ILE A 243 3.33 6.62 15.20
CA ILE A 243 3.19 7.99 14.67
C ILE A 243 1.76 8.48 14.88
N ASN A 244 0.78 7.66 14.51
CA ASN A 244 -0.63 7.97 14.70
C ASN A 244 -1.33 6.76 15.32
N PRO A 245 -1.85 6.88 16.58
CA PRO A 245 -2.43 5.76 17.33
C PRO A 245 -3.80 5.34 16.80
N HIS A 246 -3.93 5.25 15.48
CA HIS A 246 -5.12 4.75 14.83
C HIS A 246 -5.12 3.22 14.82
N ARG A 247 -6.29 2.60 15.09
CA ARG A 247 -6.41 1.13 15.17
C ARG A 247 -6.09 0.39 13.86
N ARG A 248 -6.20 1.08 12.71
CA ARG A 248 -5.84 0.55 11.39
C ARG A 248 -4.34 0.54 11.13
N ASN A 249 -3.56 1.22 11.96
CA ASN A 249 -2.11 1.29 11.83
C ASN A 249 -1.43 0.12 12.56
N ALA A 250 -0.36 -0.42 11.97
CA ALA A 250 0.43 -1.49 12.54
C ALA A 250 1.24 -0.99 13.76
N SER A 251 1.25 -1.77 14.85
CA SER A 251 2.14 -1.51 15.99
C SER A 251 3.58 -1.89 15.66
N ASP A 252 4.53 -1.40 16.44
CA ASP A 252 5.95 -1.76 16.27
C ASP A 252 6.19 -3.27 16.45
N ASP A 253 5.43 -3.94 17.30
CA ASP A 253 5.52 -5.39 17.48
C ASP A 253 4.96 -6.14 16.26
N MET A 254 3.88 -5.65 15.65
CA MET A 254 3.37 -6.18 14.38
C MET A 254 4.40 -5.98 13.26
N LEU A 255 5.05 -4.83 13.17
CA LEU A 255 6.11 -4.56 12.19
C LEU A 255 7.31 -5.50 12.36
N ARG A 256 7.74 -5.78 13.60
CA ARG A 256 8.80 -6.76 13.87
C ARG A 256 8.38 -8.19 13.49
N ALA A 257 7.15 -8.57 13.82
CA ALA A 257 6.61 -9.89 13.48
C ALA A 257 6.46 -10.06 11.96
N LEU A 258 5.98 -9.03 11.26
CA LEU A 258 5.91 -8.98 9.80
C LEU A 258 7.29 -9.18 9.16
N ALA A 259 8.31 -8.45 9.63
CA ALA A 259 9.67 -8.57 9.14
C ALA A 259 10.24 -9.97 9.36
N LYS A 260 10.00 -10.57 10.54
CA LYS A 260 10.41 -11.95 10.85
C LYS A 260 9.72 -12.97 9.94
N ASN A 261 8.46 -12.73 9.56
CA ASN A 261 7.71 -13.54 8.61
C ASN A 261 8.21 -13.37 7.17
N GLY A 262 9.00 -12.33 6.86
CA GLY A 262 9.46 -11.99 5.51
C GLY A 262 8.48 -11.11 4.74
N GLY A 263 7.42 -10.62 5.38
CA GLY A 263 6.34 -9.84 4.80
C GLY A 263 6.71 -8.38 4.47
N VAL A 264 5.72 -7.62 3.98
CA VAL A 264 5.86 -6.22 3.56
C VAL A 264 4.66 -5.39 4.02
N ILE A 265 4.91 -4.18 4.53
CA ILE A 265 3.86 -3.18 4.76
C ILE A 265 3.86 -2.15 3.63
N GLY A 266 2.72 -1.97 2.96
CA GLY A 266 2.40 -0.84 2.09
C GLY A 266 1.97 0.36 2.94
N ILE A 267 2.73 1.44 2.90
CA ILE A 267 2.37 2.66 3.63
C ILE A 267 1.21 3.34 2.93
N VAL A 268 0.14 3.54 3.68
CA VAL A 268 -1.14 4.09 3.22
C VAL A 268 -1.06 5.61 3.03
N PHE A 269 -1.87 6.15 2.10
CA PHE A 269 -1.98 7.60 1.88
C PHE A 269 -3.27 8.19 2.50
N GLU A 270 -4.10 7.35 3.15
CA GLU A 270 -5.31 7.80 3.83
C GLU A 270 -4.96 8.78 4.97
N LEU A 271 -5.50 10.00 4.88
CA LEU A 271 -5.11 11.13 5.70
C LEU A 271 -5.35 10.91 7.20
N ASN A 272 -6.44 10.19 7.54
CA ASN A 272 -6.76 9.87 8.94
C ASN A 272 -5.78 8.88 9.56
N PHE A 273 -5.07 8.10 8.75
CA PHE A 273 -4.06 7.15 9.24
C PHE A 273 -2.68 7.78 9.34
N LEU A 274 -2.44 8.84 8.54
CA LEU A 274 -1.19 9.59 8.55
C LEU A 274 -1.11 10.60 9.70
N SER A 275 -2.24 11.26 10.07
CA SER A 275 -2.24 12.34 11.06
C SER A 275 -3.35 12.20 12.09
N GLN A 276 -2.99 12.16 13.36
CA GLN A 276 -3.94 12.16 14.48
C GLN A 276 -4.74 13.46 14.55
N ALA A 277 -4.11 14.60 14.26
CA ALA A 277 -4.78 15.90 14.27
C ALA A 277 -5.87 15.95 13.19
N TYR A 278 -5.56 15.47 11.98
CA TYR A 278 -6.50 15.38 10.88
C TYR A 278 -7.63 14.38 11.15
N ALA A 279 -7.31 13.21 11.70
CA ALA A 279 -8.31 12.20 12.08
C ALA A 279 -9.33 12.77 13.09
N LYS A 280 -8.86 13.56 14.07
CA LYS A 280 -9.71 14.22 15.05
C LYS A 280 -10.61 15.26 14.39
N ALA A 281 -10.07 16.16 13.56
CA ALA A 281 -10.83 17.17 12.84
C ALA A 281 -11.92 16.55 11.94
N THR A 282 -11.57 15.48 11.22
CA THR A 282 -12.52 14.72 10.38
C THR A 282 -13.61 14.06 11.21
N GLN A 283 -13.28 13.51 12.38
CA GLN A 283 -14.25 12.89 13.29
C GLN A 283 -15.27 13.93 13.81
N GLU A 284 -14.80 15.12 14.20
CA GLU A 284 -15.64 16.22 14.64
C GLU A 284 -16.59 16.67 13.52
N LEU A 285 -16.10 16.80 12.29
CA LEU A 285 -16.92 17.15 11.13
C LEU A 285 -17.98 16.08 10.83
N ARG A 286 -17.60 14.79 10.83
CA ARG A 286 -18.52 13.68 10.63
C ARG A 286 -19.58 13.59 11.73
N ALA A 287 -19.27 13.96 12.96
CA ALA A 287 -20.25 14.02 14.04
C ALA A 287 -21.36 15.07 13.77
N ILE A 288 -21.03 16.13 13.06
CA ILE A 288 -21.99 17.19 12.66
C ILE A 288 -22.83 16.73 11.44
N SER A 289 -22.19 16.12 10.43
CA SER A 289 -22.86 15.73 9.17
C SER A 289 -23.68 14.45 9.29
N ARG A 290 -23.31 13.50 10.14
CA ARG A 290 -23.99 12.19 10.32
C ARG A 290 -25.51 12.30 10.60
N PRO A 291 -26.01 13.17 11.50
CA PRO A 291 -27.44 13.33 11.75
C PRO A 291 -28.22 13.85 10.53
N ILE A 292 -27.54 14.56 9.61
CA ILE A 292 -28.14 15.06 8.37
C ILE A 292 -28.28 13.94 7.36
N LEU A 293 -27.24 13.11 7.20
CA LEU A 293 -27.22 11.97 6.30
C LEU A 293 -28.21 10.85 6.70
N GLN A 294 -28.47 10.67 8.00
CA GLN A 294 -29.46 9.72 8.51
C GLN A 294 -30.92 10.06 8.12
N LYS A 295 -31.18 11.28 7.64
CA LYS A 295 -32.50 11.70 7.16
C LYS A 295 -32.72 11.41 5.67
N VAL A 296 -31.71 10.90 4.97
CA VAL A 296 -31.85 10.49 3.57
C VAL A 296 -32.73 9.25 3.52
N PRO A 297 -33.74 9.18 2.64
CA PRO A 297 -34.61 8.02 2.52
C PRO A 297 -33.81 6.72 2.30
N VAL A 298 -34.27 5.65 2.92
CA VAL A 298 -33.69 4.32 2.68
C VAL A 298 -33.95 3.94 1.22
N ILE A 299 -32.88 3.72 0.45
CA ILE A 299 -32.96 3.23 -0.93
C ILE A 299 -33.06 1.70 -0.83
N GLU A 300 -34.22 1.15 -1.24
CA GLU A 300 -34.48 -0.30 -1.21
C GLU A 300 -33.70 -1.04 -2.29
N ASP A 301 -33.49 -0.41 -3.45
CA ASP A 301 -32.63 -0.95 -4.49
C ASP A 301 -31.16 -0.90 -4.05
N MET A 302 -30.58 -2.10 -3.83
CA MET A 302 -29.25 -2.24 -3.25
C MET A 302 -28.15 -1.71 -4.16
N ASP A 303 -28.26 -1.93 -5.47
CA ASP A 303 -27.23 -1.48 -6.42
C ASP A 303 -27.28 0.05 -6.56
N LEU A 304 -28.47 0.64 -6.58
CA LEU A 304 -28.64 2.09 -6.55
C LEU A 304 -28.12 2.69 -5.24
N ARG A 305 -28.38 2.05 -4.11
CA ARG A 305 -27.87 2.48 -2.79
C ARG A 305 -26.36 2.53 -2.77
N ILE A 306 -25.69 1.44 -3.20
CA ILE A 306 -24.22 1.38 -3.27
C ILE A 306 -23.68 2.48 -4.19
N ALA A 307 -24.29 2.68 -5.36
CA ALA A 307 -23.88 3.73 -6.28
C ALA A 307 -24.03 5.13 -5.69
N VAL A 308 -25.12 5.42 -4.97
CA VAL A 308 -25.35 6.72 -4.32
C VAL A 308 -24.38 6.94 -3.16
N GLU A 309 -24.13 5.92 -2.33
CA GLU A 309 -23.15 5.97 -1.25
C GLU A 309 -21.75 6.28 -1.82
N HIS A 310 -21.33 5.54 -2.84
CA HIS A 310 -20.06 5.76 -3.54
C HIS A 310 -19.91 7.19 -4.11
N ILE A 311 -20.96 7.73 -4.77
CA ILE A 311 -20.94 9.09 -5.32
C ILE A 311 -20.92 10.14 -4.21
N SER A 312 -21.50 9.86 -3.05
CA SER A 312 -21.59 10.81 -1.92
C SER A 312 -20.35 10.83 -1.04
N GLU A 313 -19.53 9.80 -1.06
CA GLU A 313 -18.31 9.74 -0.25
C GLU A 313 -17.29 10.82 -0.66
N GLY A 314 -16.56 11.33 0.32
CA GLY A 314 -15.52 12.33 0.12
C GLY A 314 -16.00 13.78 0.02
N ARG A 315 -17.31 14.09 0.18
CA ARG A 315 -17.81 15.46 0.11
C ARG A 315 -17.44 16.33 1.32
N ASP A 316 -17.16 15.72 2.46
CA ASP A 316 -16.97 16.37 3.75
C ASP A 316 -15.51 16.35 4.26
N TRP A 317 -14.54 16.17 3.36
CA TRP A 317 -13.13 16.13 3.75
C TRP A 317 -12.58 17.55 3.91
N PRO A 318 -12.09 17.95 5.12
CA PRO A 318 -11.44 19.23 5.30
C PRO A 318 -10.12 19.27 4.52
N LEU A 319 -9.84 20.41 3.90
CA LEU A 319 -8.56 20.64 3.23
C LEU A 319 -7.55 21.32 4.17
N GLU A 320 -8.03 22.05 5.19
CA GLU A 320 -7.20 22.68 6.19
C GLU A 320 -6.56 21.63 7.13
N GLY A 321 -5.27 21.76 7.36
CA GLY A 321 -4.50 20.80 8.16
C GLY A 321 -4.29 19.45 7.49
N ARG A 322 -4.52 19.36 6.19
CA ARG A 322 -4.29 18.14 5.40
C ARG A 322 -2.85 17.67 5.53
N PRO A 323 -2.62 16.38 5.83
CA PRO A 323 -1.28 15.78 5.81
C PRO A 323 -0.57 16.01 4.49
N THR A 324 0.74 16.10 4.55
CA THR A 324 1.62 16.32 3.40
C THR A 324 2.37 15.04 3.02
N ILE A 325 3.08 15.05 1.92
CA ILE A 325 4.02 13.97 1.55
C ILE A 325 5.08 13.73 2.65
N GLU A 326 5.43 14.75 3.45
CA GLU A 326 6.39 14.57 4.54
C GLU A 326 5.82 13.69 5.68
N ASP A 327 4.50 13.78 5.93
CA ASP A 327 3.83 12.88 6.88
C ASP A 327 3.87 11.43 6.37
N LEU A 328 3.63 11.20 5.08
CA LEU A 328 3.79 9.88 4.45
C LEU A 328 5.23 9.36 4.61
N LEU A 329 6.22 10.20 4.31
CA LEU A 329 7.63 9.84 4.41
C LEU A 329 8.04 9.56 5.86
N ASN A 330 7.44 10.21 6.87
CA ASN A 330 7.67 9.90 8.28
C ASN A 330 7.21 8.49 8.64
N HIS A 331 6.07 8.03 8.09
CA HIS A 331 5.63 6.64 8.27
C HIS A 331 6.57 5.65 7.58
N ILE A 332 7.08 5.96 6.38
CA ILE A 332 8.09 5.14 5.70
C ILE A 332 9.35 5.02 6.55
N ASP A 333 9.90 6.15 7.03
CA ASP A 333 11.11 6.15 7.88
C ASP A 333 10.93 5.32 9.15
N HIS A 334 9.76 5.44 9.80
CA HIS A 334 9.47 4.68 11.02
C HIS A 334 9.38 3.17 10.71
N ALA A 335 8.66 2.79 9.66
CA ALA A 335 8.55 1.39 9.26
C ALA A 335 9.93 0.79 8.90
N VAL A 336 10.75 1.53 8.14
CA VAL A 336 12.12 1.12 7.82
C VAL A 336 12.98 0.98 9.09
N LYS A 337 12.86 1.90 10.04
CA LYS A 337 13.58 1.83 11.32
C LYS A 337 13.23 0.58 12.13
N ILE A 338 11.96 0.14 12.10
CA ILE A 338 11.48 -0.97 12.95
C ILE A 338 11.60 -2.32 12.23
N ALA A 339 11.18 -2.39 10.97
CA ALA A 339 11.11 -3.63 10.19
C ALA A 339 12.32 -3.85 9.26
N GLY A 340 13.02 -2.78 8.89
CA GLY A 340 14.05 -2.82 7.84
C GLY A 340 13.50 -2.47 6.47
N VAL A 341 14.37 -1.98 5.59
CA VAL A 341 14.02 -1.48 4.27
C VAL A 341 13.42 -2.55 3.33
N ASP A 342 13.75 -3.81 3.55
CA ASP A 342 13.25 -4.96 2.76
C ASP A 342 11.76 -5.28 3.02
N HIS A 343 11.14 -4.61 4.00
CA HIS A 343 9.80 -4.89 4.48
C HIS A 343 8.82 -3.72 4.32
N VAL A 344 9.19 -2.69 3.53
CA VAL A 344 8.37 -1.48 3.33
C VAL A 344 8.10 -1.26 1.86
N GLY A 345 6.87 -0.88 1.54
CA GLY A 345 6.40 -0.51 0.20
C GLY A 345 5.31 0.56 0.26
N LEU A 346 4.56 0.72 -0.81
CA LEU A 346 3.49 1.71 -0.95
C LEU A 346 2.16 1.03 -1.23
N GLY A 347 1.09 1.51 -0.57
CA GLY A 347 -0.26 1.05 -0.82
C GLY A 347 -1.24 2.17 -0.55
N ALA A 348 -1.59 2.91 -1.60
CA ALA A 348 -2.11 4.25 -1.47
C ALA A 348 -3.51 4.33 -0.85
N ASP A 349 -4.34 3.31 -1.04
CA ASP A 349 -5.75 3.33 -0.66
C ASP A 349 -6.48 4.53 -1.30
N MET A 350 -6.22 4.72 -2.61
CA MET A 350 -6.80 5.81 -3.36
C MET A 350 -8.25 5.50 -3.68
N TYR A 351 -9.13 6.01 -2.84
CA TYR A 351 -10.56 5.95 -3.03
C TYR A 351 -11.07 7.17 -3.80
N PRO A 352 -12.03 6.99 -4.71
CA PRO A 352 -12.57 8.12 -5.48
C PRO A 352 -13.07 9.25 -4.60
N ARG A 353 -12.72 10.49 -4.97
CA ARG A 353 -13.14 11.73 -4.31
C ARG A 353 -12.60 11.95 -2.89
N THR A 354 -11.75 11.09 -2.37
CA THR A 354 -11.01 11.35 -1.13
C THR A 354 -9.72 12.12 -1.45
N PRO A 355 -9.32 13.09 -0.64
CA PRO A 355 -8.04 13.77 -0.87
C PRO A 355 -6.87 12.87 -0.48
N SER A 356 -5.77 12.94 -1.23
CA SER A 356 -4.47 12.36 -0.86
C SER A 356 -3.62 13.37 -0.08
N PRO A 357 -2.47 13.02 0.48
CA PRO A 357 -1.53 13.96 1.10
C PRO A 357 -1.17 15.11 0.15
N GLU A 358 -0.96 16.30 0.69
CA GLU A 358 -0.48 17.43 -0.10
C GLU A 358 0.87 17.07 -0.75
N GLY A 359 1.00 17.36 -2.04
CA GLY A 359 2.13 16.92 -2.86
C GLY A 359 1.87 15.64 -3.65
N ILE A 360 0.73 14.95 -3.42
CA ILE A 360 0.29 13.78 -4.20
C ILE A 360 -1.18 13.99 -4.58
N ARG A 361 -1.47 14.26 -5.84
CA ARG A 361 -2.85 14.42 -6.36
C ARG A 361 -3.44 13.10 -6.85
N GLY A 362 -2.59 12.13 -7.12
CA GLY A 362 -2.92 10.82 -7.64
C GLY A 362 -1.70 10.09 -8.19
N ALA A 363 -1.93 9.06 -8.96
CA ALA A 363 -0.90 8.19 -9.51
C ALA A 363 0.20 8.94 -10.29
N GLN A 364 -0.13 10.08 -10.93
CA GLN A 364 0.83 10.89 -11.68
C GLN A 364 1.95 11.53 -10.83
N ASP A 365 1.79 11.57 -9.52
CA ASP A 365 2.72 12.25 -8.62
C ASP A 365 3.66 11.29 -7.84
N TYR A 366 3.69 9.99 -8.17
CA TYR A 366 4.55 8.99 -7.49
C TYR A 366 6.05 9.34 -7.54
N GLY A 367 6.52 10.04 -8.57
CA GLY A 367 7.88 10.57 -8.63
C GLY A 367 8.24 11.51 -7.48
N ASN A 368 7.24 12.15 -6.82
CA ASN A 368 7.47 12.97 -5.63
C ASN A 368 7.94 12.14 -4.44
N ILE A 369 7.49 10.88 -4.33
CA ILE A 369 7.92 9.95 -3.28
C ILE A 369 9.39 9.60 -3.50
N THR A 370 9.79 9.24 -4.72
CA THR A 370 11.19 8.97 -5.06
C THR A 370 12.09 10.18 -4.71
N ARG A 371 11.66 11.39 -5.07
CA ARG A 371 12.37 12.64 -4.71
C ARG A 371 12.44 12.81 -3.19
N GLY A 372 11.37 12.51 -2.48
CA GLY A 372 11.31 12.57 -1.02
C GLY A 372 12.28 11.59 -0.36
N LEU A 373 12.29 10.33 -0.78
CA LEU A 373 13.22 9.31 -0.27
C LEU A 373 14.68 9.70 -0.51
N LYS A 374 15.00 10.23 -1.70
CA LYS A 374 16.35 10.71 -1.99
C LYS A 374 16.77 11.90 -1.11
N ARG A 375 15.86 12.85 -0.83
CA ARG A 375 16.14 13.95 0.13
C ARG A 375 16.41 13.43 1.54
N ARG A 376 15.80 12.31 1.95
CA ARG A 376 16.00 11.66 3.26
C ARG A 376 17.23 10.76 3.32
N GLY A 377 17.99 10.66 2.22
CA GLY A 377 19.28 9.96 2.17
C GLY A 377 19.20 8.47 1.86
N TYR A 378 18.04 7.95 1.44
CA TYR A 378 17.94 6.57 0.99
C TYR A 378 18.85 6.31 -0.21
N SER A 379 19.52 5.15 -0.23
CA SER A 379 20.30 4.70 -1.38
C SER A 379 19.39 4.45 -2.59
N ASP A 380 19.95 4.35 -3.79
CA ASP A 380 19.17 4.02 -4.98
C ASP A 380 18.55 2.63 -4.89
N ASP A 381 19.25 1.67 -4.27
CA ASP A 381 18.75 0.33 -4.05
C ASP A 381 17.59 0.31 -3.02
N ASP A 382 17.70 1.10 -1.94
CA ASP A 382 16.60 1.22 -0.96
C ASP A 382 15.35 1.83 -1.60
N VAL A 383 15.53 2.87 -2.44
CA VAL A 383 14.41 3.46 -3.20
C VAL A 383 13.75 2.43 -4.10
N LYS A 384 14.51 1.64 -4.86
CA LYS A 384 13.95 0.57 -5.71
C LYS A 384 13.20 -0.48 -4.93
N LYS A 385 13.68 -0.85 -3.74
CA LYS A 385 12.99 -1.79 -2.84
C LYS A 385 11.64 -1.23 -2.37
N ILE A 386 11.63 -0.01 -1.85
CA ILE A 386 10.42 0.65 -1.33
C ILE A 386 9.41 0.92 -2.44
N MET A 387 9.87 1.37 -3.61
CA MET A 387 8.99 1.72 -4.72
C MET A 387 8.24 0.52 -5.30
N GLY A 388 8.74 -0.73 -5.14
CA GLY A 388 8.01 -1.91 -5.60
C GLY A 388 8.77 -3.23 -5.50
N GLY A 389 10.10 -3.21 -5.45
CA GLY A 389 10.91 -4.43 -5.43
C GLY A 389 10.53 -5.40 -4.30
N ASN A 390 10.15 -4.87 -3.13
CA ASN A 390 9.73 -5.67 -1.99
C ASN A 390 8.41 -6.41 -2.25
N PHE A 391 7.42 -5.77 -2.88
CA PHE A 391 6.17 -6.43 -3.24
C PHE A 391 6.36 -7.46 -4.35
N LEU A 392 7.19 -7.17 -5.37
CA LEU A 392 7.50 -8.16 -6.41
C LEU A 392 8.11 -9.43 -5.79
N ARG A 393 9.03 -9.29 -4.82
CA ARG A 393 9.60 -10.43 -4.08
C ARG A 393 8.51 -11.29 -3.43
N ILE A 394 7.49 -10.67 -2.81
CA ILE A 394 6.37 -11.39 -2.18
C ILE A 394 5.52 -12.10 -3.23
N TRP A 395 5.11 -11.41 -4.30
CA TRP A 395 4.29 -12.01 -5.35
C TRP A 395 4.99 -13.21 -5.97
N ARG A 396 6.28 -13.07 -6.36
CA ARG A 396 7.06 -14.20 -6.89
C ARG A 396 7.14 -15.39 -5.93
N HIS A 397 7.40 -15.11 -4.66
CA HIS A 397 7.53 -16.18 -3.67
C HIS A 397 6.22 -16.98 -3.48
N ILE A 398 5.08 -16.31 -3.54
CA ILE A 398 3.78 -16.90 -3.21
C ILE A 398 3.08 -17.45 -4.46
N THR A 399 3.03 -16.68 -5.55
CA THR A 399 2.16 -16.95 -6.68
C THR A 399 2.83 -17.71 -7.83
N ASP A 400 4.15 -17.86 -7.83
CA ASP A 400 4.91 -18.62 -8.84
C ASP A 400 5.17 -20.08 -8.42
N LYS A 401 4.39 -20.61 -7.44
CA LYS A 401 4.49 -21.99 -6.94
C LYS A 401 3.95 -23.02 -7.90
#